data_547d5b93a151095b53cff9bbec753159
#
_entry.id   547d5b93a151095b53cff9bbec753159
#
_cell.length_a   1.000
_cell.length_b   1.000
_cell.length_c   1.000
_cell.angle_alpha   90.00
_cell.angle_beta   90.00
_cell.angle_gamma   90.00
#
_symmetry.space_group_name_H-M   'P 1'
#
loop_
_entity.id
_entity.type
_entity.pdbx_description
1 polymer ?
#
loop_
_entity_poly.entity_id
_entity_poly.type
_entity_poly.pdbx_seq_one_letter_code
_entity_poly.pdbx_strand_id
1 'polypeptide(L)'
;ALSSAASDVYKRQMKDVITHTPARTQNRLHRYTPVPPADVMKNEPDTDFDLAQNQEWVRNIFAKWKKSPTDSPEIIPLQIGAETVVCEKRHKYMDRCQDDEVCVCEMSQADAGQVMKILDIAEKDPAGWRKTTLQERHKIMYEAANRLGEMRGDLIGCMCAVTGKTVVEGDVEVSEGIDYARFYSTSMKQFAELPDVDIAPKGTILVISPWNFPCAIPIGGLSLIHI
;
A
#
# COMPACT_ATOMS: atom_id res chain seq x y z
N ALA A 1 -28.00 -45.89 -0.33
CA ALA A 1 -27.48 -45.72 -1.69
C ALA A 1 -27.03 -44.28 -2.02
N LEU A 2 -27.74 -43.25 -1.50
CA LEU A 2 -27.34 -41.82 -1.70
C LEU A 2 -26.08 -41.40 -0.90
N SER A 3 -25.81 -42.04 0.25
CA SER A 3 -24.63 -41.74 1.06
C SER A 3 -23.30 -42.24 0.44
N SER A 4 -23.31 -43.29 -0.37
CA SER A 4 -22.10 -43.82 -1.01
C SER A 4 -21.66 -42.94 -2.19
N ALA A 5 -22.61 -42.48 -3.00
CA ALA A 5 -22.30 -41.66 -4.16
C ALA A 5 -21.74 -40.25 -3.73
N ALA A 6 -22.31 -39.62 -2.70
CA ALA A 6 -21.82 -38.37 -2.13
C ALA A 6 -20.40 -38.52 -1.55
N SER A 7 -20.15 -39.65 -0.86
CA SER A 7 -18.82 -40.00 -0.32
C SER A 7 -17.78 -40.19 -1.43
N ASP A 8 -18.15 -40.80 -2.55
CA ASP A 8 -17.23 -41.06 -3.66
C ASP A 8 -16.92 -39.77 -4.45
N VAL A 9 -17.90 -38.86 -4.62
CA VAL A 9 -17.69 -37.55 -5.21
C VAL A 9 -16.76 -36.72 -4.33
N TYR A 10 -16.98 -36.70 -3.00
CA TYR A 10 -16.14 -35.99 -2.05
C TYR A 10 -14.69 -36.52 -2.04
N LYS A 11 -14.53 -37.85 -2.05
CA LYS A 11 -13.19 -38.49 -2.14
C LYS A 11 -12.47 -38.18 -3.46
N ARG A 12 -13.18 -38.09 -4.58
CA ARG A 12 -12.59 -37.68 -5.85
C ARG A 12 -12.16 -36.24 -5.82
N GLN A 13 -13.01 -35.33 -5.33
CA GLN A 13 -12.68 -33.92 -5.19
C GLN A 13 -11.47 -33.69 -4.27
N MET A 14 -11.41 -34.39 -3.12
CA MET A 14 -10.25 -34.34 -2.23
C MET A 14 -8.99 -34.91 -2.91
N LYS A 15 -9.10 -35.99 -3.64
CA LYS A 15 -7.97 -36.57 -4.37
C LYS A 15 -7.45 -35.63 -5.45
N ASP A 16 -8.33 -34.96 -6.18
CA ASP A 16 -7.96 -33.97 -7.19
C ASP A 16 -7.30 -32.73 -6.56
N VAL A 17 -7.78 -32.24 -5.42
CA VAL A 17 -7.15 -31.16 -4.66
C VAL A 17 -5.76 -31.54 -4.13
N ILE A 18 -5.60 -32.79 -3.65
CA ILE A 18 -4.31 -33.28 -3.10
C ILE A 18 -3.31 -33.58 -4.24
N THR A 19 -3.77 -34.03 -5.42
CA THR A 19 -2.90 -34.39 -6.54
C THR A 19 -2.56 -33.20 -7.46
N HIS A 20 -3.35 -32.12 -7.43
CA HIS A 20 -3.07 -30.88 -8.15
C HIS A 20 -2.51 -29.83 -7.18
N THR A 21 -1.27 -30.02 -6.76
CA THR A 21 -0.52 -28.92 -6.14
C THR A 21 -0.17 -27.91 -7.24
N PRO A 22 -0.76 -26.72 -7.27
CA PRO A 22 -0.38 -25.73 -8.27
C PRO A 22 1.11 -25.44 -8.13
N ALA A 23 1.80 -25.31 -9.26
CA ALA A 23 3.21 -24.94 -9.25
C ALA A 23 3.40 -23.61 -8.51
N ARG A 24 4.06 -23.64 -7.36
CA ARG A 24 4.37 -22.44 -6.55
C ARG A 24 5.61 -21.80 -7.15
N THR A 25 5.41 -20.79 -7.99
CA THR A 25 6.47 -20.17 -8.81
C THR A 25 6.76 -18.73 -8.42
N GLN A 26 6.08 -18.19 -7.40
CA GLN A 26 6.29 -16.80 -6.99
C GLN A 26 7.75 -16.53 -6.62
N ASN A 27 8.30 -15.43 -7.11
CA ASN A 27 9.68 -15.03 -6.82
C ASN A 27 9.76 -13.51 -6.62
N ARG A 28 9.87 -13.09 -5.37
CA ARG A 28 9.96 -11.67 -4.96
C ARG A 28 11.35 -11.05 -5.21
N LEU A 29 12.36 -11.86 -5.55
CA LEU A 29 13.66 -11.35 -6.01
C LEU A 29 13.58 -10.75 -7.42
N HIS A 30 12.60 -11.19 -8.22
CA HIS A 30 12.36 -10.61 -9.52
C HIS A 30 11.70 -9.24 -9.40
N ARG A 31 11.97 -8.39 -10.40
CA ARG A 31 11.31 -7.10 -10.51
C ARG A 31 9.79 -7.28 -10.55
N TYR A 32 9.08 -6.43 -9.83
CA TYR A 32 7.62 -6.39 -9.88
C TYR A 32 7.11 -6.19 -11.31
N THR A 33 6.10 -6.95 -11.69
CA THR A 33 5.47 -6.82 -13.00
C THR A 33 4.27 -5.88 -12.88
N PRO A 34 4.29 -4.70 -13.50
CA PRO A 34 3.17 -3.77 -13.44
C PRO A 34 1.88 -4.37 -13.98
N VAL A 35 0.79 -4.11 -13.30
CA VAL A 35 -0.55 -4.55 -13.70
C VAL A 35 -1.23 -3.39 -14.44
N PRO A 36 -1.69 -3.60 -15.69
CA PRO A 36 -2.40 -2.56 -16.42
C PRO A 36 -3.77 -2.26 -15.80
N PRO A 37 -4.31 -1.04 -16.00
CA PRO A 37 -5.67 -0.72 -15.61
C PRO A 37 -6.68 -1.71 -16.19
N ALA A 38 -7.62 -2.18 -15.37
CA ALA A 38 -8.60 -3.20 -15.73
C ALA A 38 -10.00 -2.84 -15.22
N ASP A 39 -11.04 -3.29 -15.93
CA ASP A 39 -12.44 -3.10 -15.51
C ASP A 39 -12.86 -4.10 -14.42
N VAL A 40 -12.12 -5.18 -14.28
CA VAL A 40 -12.30 -6.17 -13.21
C VAL A 40 -10.99 -6.27 -12.43
N MET A 41 -11.04 -5.86 -11.17
CA MET A 41 -9.90 -5.93 -10.29
C MET A 41 -9.55 -7.38 -9.94
N LYS A 42 -8.24 -7.65 -9.85
CA LYS A 42 -7.70 -8.86 -9.22
C LYS A 42 -6.88 -8.44 -8.01
N ASN A 43 -7.06 -9.16 -6.90
CA ASN A 43 -6.30 -8.92 -5.69
C ASN A 43 -4.80 -9.14 -5.93
N GLU A 44 -4.02 -8.32 -5.27
CA GLU A 44 -2.57 -8.49 -5.21
C GLU A 44 -2.23 -9.72 -4.37
N PRO A 45 -1.45 -10.69 -4.87
CA PRO A 45 -1.11 -11.86 -4.09
C PRO A 45 -0.13 -11.54 -2.96
N ASP A 46 -0.39 -12.10 -1.79
CA ASP A 46 0.56 -12.10 -0.68
C ASP A 46 1.80 -12.94 -1.02
N THR A 47 2.87 -12.71 -0.26
CA THR A 47 4.11 -13.43 -0.45
C THR A 47 4.03 -14.85 0.08
N ASP A 48 4.39 -15.80 -0.74
CA ASP A 48 4.54 -17.20 -0.36
C ASP A 48 5.90 -17.40 0.35
N PHE A 49 5.90 -17.29 1.67
CA PHE A 49 7.11 -17.35 2.50
C PHE A 49 7.71 -18.76 2.63
N ASP A 50 7.03 -19.82 2.19
CA ASP A 50 7.60 -21.16 2.18
C ASP A 50 8.60 -21.37 1.04
N LEU A 51 8.62 -20.48 0.05
CA LEU A 51 9.54 -20.54 -1.07
C LEU A 51 10.92 -19.99 -0.69
N ALA A 52 11.98 -20.76 -0.94
CA ALA A 52 13.36 -20.42 -0.56
C ALA A 52 13.81 -19.05 -1.11
N GLN A 53 13.44 -18.72 -2.36
CA GLN A 53 13.76 -17.43 -2.98
C GLN A 53 13.06 -16.26 -2.29
N ASN A 54 11.84 -16.45 -1.76
CA ASN A 54 11.13 -15.42 -1.03
C ASN A 54 11.68 -15.26 0.40
N GLN A 55 12.18 -16.33 1.01
CA GLN A 55 12.93 -16.23 2.28
C GLN A 55 14.27 -15.49 2.10
N GLU A 56 14.94 -15.67 0.97
CA GLU A 56 16.12 -14.89 0.63
C GLU A 56 15.79 -13.41 0.44
N TRP A 57 14.70 -13.11 -0.24
CA TRP A 57 14.20 -11.74 -0.39
C TRP A 57 13.93 -11.09 0.97
N VAL A 58 13.33 -11.80 1.93
CA VAL A 58 13.12 -11.31 3.31
C VAL A 58 14.47 -11.00 4.00
N ARG A 59 15.47 -11.89 3.88
CA ARG A 59 16.80 -11.62 4.44
C ARG A 59 17.42 -10.34 3.86
N ASN A 60 17.22 -10.07 2.57
CA ASN A 60 17.69 -8.85 1.93
C ASN A 60 16.97 -7.60 2.45
N ILE A 61 15.65 -7.67 2.75
CA ILE A 61 14.92 -6.58 3.40
C ILE A 61 15.55 -6.27 4.76
N PHE A 62 15.74 -7.27 5.62
CA PHE A 62 16.35 -7.06 6.93
C PHE A 62 17.78 -6.52 6.84
N ALA A 63 18.58 -7.03 5.92
CA ALA A 63 19.95 -6.53 5.73
C ALA A 63 19.98 -5.05 5.32
N LYS A 64 19.02 -4.61 4.47
CA LYS A 64 18.87 -3.21 4.04
C LYS A 64 18.38 -2.29 5.16
N TRP A 65 17.41 -2.75 5.96
CA TRP A 65 16.71 -1.92 6.93
C TRP A 65 17.31 -1.95 8.34
N LYS A 66 18.19 -2.89 8.63
CA LYS A 66 18.93 -2.94 9.90
C LYS A 66 19.91 -1.77 9.95
N LYS A 67 19.58 -0.76 10.76
CA LYS A 67 20.44 0.40 11.00
C LYS A 67 21.31 0.22 12.25
N SER A 68 22.38 0.99 12.32
CA SER A 68 23.26 1.11 13.47
C SER A 68 22.97 2.42 14.22
N PRO A 69 23.21 2.50 15.53
CA PRO A 69 23.12 3.76 16.30
C PRO A 69 23.98 4.90 15.75
N THR A 70 25.01 4.56 14.94
CA THR A 70 25.89 5.54 14.30
C THR A 70 25.40 6.03 12.94
N ASP A 71 24.36 5.41 12.38
CA ASP A 71 23.79 5.83 11.10
C ASP A 71 22.96 7.11 11.26
N SER A 72 23.10 8.02 10.32
CA SER A 72 22.26 9.22 10.30
C SER A 72 20.83 8.85 9.95
N PRO A 73 19.82 9.37 10.71
CA PRO A 73 18.42 9.15 10.39
C PRO A 73 18.06 9.79 9.05
N GLU A 74 17.14 9.17 8.34
CA GLU A 74 16.55 9.78 7.14
C GLU A 74 15.63 10.95 7.53
N ILE A 75 15.76 12.08 6.84
CA ILE A 75 14.89 13.24 7.07
C ILE A 75 13.72 13.18 6.10
N ILE A 76 12.52 13.03 6.66
CA ILE A 76 11.27 13.01 5.89
C ILE A 76 10.69 14.43 5.84
N PRO A 77 10.67 15.08 4.68
CA PRO A 77 10.15 16.43 4.53
C PRO A 77 8.61 16.44 4.49
N LEU A 78 8.03 17.63 4.60
CA LEU A 78 6.64 17.87 4.18
C LEU A 78 6.60 18.05 2.66
N GLN A 79 5.54 17.56 2.05
CA GLN A 79 5.19 17.88 0.68
C GLN A 79 3.99 18.83 0.69
N ILE A 80 4.20 20.08 0.25
CA ILE A 80 3.20 21.14 0.23
C ILE A 80 2.99 21.59 -1.22
N GLY A 81 2.02 20.99 -1.90
CA GLY A 81 1.88 21.13 -3.35
C GLY A 81 3.13 20.60 -4.06
N ALA A 82 3.79 21.43 -4.86
CA ALA A 82 5.04 21.08 -5.55
C ALA A 82 6.30 21.30 -4.70
N GLU A 83 6.19 21.90 -3.52
CA GLU A 83 7.34 22.25 -2.68
C GLU A 83 7.65 21.12 -1.68
N THR A 84 8.94 20.81 -1.54
CA THR A 84 9.48 19.92 -0.50
C THR A 84 10.06 20.77 0.62
N VAL A 85 9.54 20.66 1.84
CA VAL A 85 9.90 21.52 2.98
C VAL A 85 10.46 20.70 4.12
N VAL A 86 11.70 20.93 4.50
CA VAL A 86 12.31 20.40 5.73
C VAL A 86 12.11 21.40 6.86
N CYS A 87 11.46 20.95 7.94
CA CYS A 87 11.19 21.77 9.10
C CYS A 87 12.28 21.60 10.18
N GLU A 88 12.49 22.64 11.00
CA GLU A 88 13.34 22.53 12.20
C GLU A 88 12.70 21.59 13.23
N LYS A 89 11.38 21.72 13.44
CA LYS A 89 10.64 20.83 14.32
C LYS A 89 10.38 19.51 13.62
N ARG A 90 10.92 18.43 14.19
CA ARG A 90 10.80 17.07 13.67
C ARG A 90 10.44 16.08 14.77
N HIS A 91 9.73 15.02 14.39
CA HIS A 91 9.46 13.88 15.26
C HIS A 91 10.40 12.73 14.90
N LYS A 92 11.03 12.12 15.90
CA LYS A 92 11.93 10.98 15.73
C LYS A 92 11.15 9.69 15.79
N TYR A 93 11.42 8.81 14.84
CA TYR A 93 10.94 7.43 14.82
C TYR A 93 12.09 6.49 15.14
N MET A 94 11.96 5.81 16.29
CA MET A 94 12.96 4.87 16.77
C MET A 94 12.66 3.48 16.23
N ASP A 95 13.72 2.70 15.98
CA ASP A 95 13.60 1.29 15.61
C ASP A 95 12.97 0.49 16.75
N ARG A 96 11.86 -0.18 16.45
CA ARG A 96 11.11 -0.99 17.43
C ARG A 96 11.59 -2.43 17.51
N CYS A 97 12.47 -2.85 16.59
CA CYS A 97 13.01 -4.20 16.51
C CYS A 97 14.39 -4.34 17.16
N GLN A 98 14.98 -3.24 17.65
CA GLN A 98 16.31 -3.23 18.27
C GLN A 98 16.22 -2.71 19.71
N ASP A 99 17.07 -3.26 20.59
CA ASP A 99 17.18 -2.82 21.98
C ASP A 99 17.96 -1.51 22.11
N ASP A 100 18.82 -1.21 21.15
CA ASP A 100 19.58 0.04 21.08
C ASP A 100 18.68 1.20 20.62
N GLU A 101 19.01 2.42 21.09
CA GLU A 101 18.32 3.64 20.66
C GLU A 101 18.71 4.05 19.23
N VAL A 102 18.17 3.34 18.23
CA VAL A 102 18.40 3.61 16.81
C VAL A 102 17.28 4.48 16.26
N CYS A 103 17.63 5.68 15.78
CA CYS A 103 16.68 6.55 15.08
C CYS A 103 16.61 6.18 13.59
N VAL A 104 15.47 5.69 13.13
CA VAL A 104 15.26 5.29 11.74
C VAL A 104 15.08 6.51 10.85
N CYS A 105 14.22 7.44 11.25
CA CYS A 105 13.97 8.68 10.51
C CYS A 105 13.47 9.81 11.43
N GLU A 106 13.58 11.04 10.92
CA GLU A 106 13.01 12.24 11.52
C GLU A 106 12.00 12.85 10.56
N MET A 107 10.74 12.92 10.95
CA MET A 107 9.67 13.49 10.13
C MET A 107 9.40 14.94 10.47
N SER A 108 9.44 15.81 9.48
CA SER A 108 9.10 17.22 9.60
C SER A 108 7.66 17.41 10.09
N GLN A 109 7.45 18.34 11.03
CA GLN A 109 6.14 18.68 11.56
C GLN A 109 5.70 20.05 11.03
N ALA A 110 4.50 20.10 10.45
CA ALA A 110 3.92 21.32 9.95
C ALA A 110 3.54 22.27 11.10
N ASP A 111 3.76 23.56 10.91
CA ASP A 111 3.19 24.62 11.73
C ASP A 111 1.81 25.08 11.20
N ALA A 112 1.16 25.96 11.93
CA ALA A 112 -0.16 26.46 11.56
C ALA A 112 -0.16 27.21 10.20
N GLY A 113 0.90 27.96 9.90
CA GLY A 113 1.04 28.68 8.63
C GLY A 113 1.15 27.72 7.43
N GLN A 114 1.92 26.64 7.60
CA GLN A 114 2.06 25.59 6.60
C GLN A 114 0.75 24.82 6.38
N VAL A 115 0.00 24.56 7.46
CA VAL A 115 -1.34 23.93 7.34
C VAL A 115 -2.29 24.83 6.56
N MET A 116 -2.32 26.15 6.85
CA MET A 116 -3.15 27.09 6.08
C MET A 116 -2.74 27.15 4.60
N LYS A 117 -1.43 27.09 4.30
CA LYS A 117 -0.92 27.03 2.92
C LYS A 117 -1.38 25.74 2.21
N ILE A 118 -1.38 24.60 2.90
CA ILE A 118 -1.87 23.34 2.35
C ILE A 118 -3.36 23.45 1.98
N LEU A 119 -4.18 24.01 2.86
CA LEU A 119 -5.61 24.21 2.61
C LEU A 119 -5.87 25.14 1.41
N ASP A 120 -5.13 26.25 1.33
CA ASP A 120 -5.22 27.19 0.19
C ASP A 120 -4.84 26.53 -1.14
N ILE A 121 -3.79 25.71 -1.17
CA ILE A 121 -3.39 24.95 -2.36
C ILE A 121 -4.47 23.93 -2.73
N ALA A 122 -5.01 23.20 -1.75
CA ALA A 122 -6.06 22.22 -1.99
C ALA A 122 -7.33 22.87 -2.55
N GLU A 123 -7.68 24.08 -2.07
CA GLU A 123 -8.82 24.84 -2.59
C GLU A 123 -8.59 25.36 -4.00
N LYS A 124 -7.40 25.89 -4.29
CA LYS A 124 -7.04 26.44 -5.61
C LYS A 124 -6.85 25.39 -6.68
N ASP A 125 -6.50 24.15 -6.28
CA ASP A 125 -6.25 23.02 -7.18
C ASP A 125 -5.31 23.38 -8.36
N PRO A 126 -4.08 23.85 -8.10
CA PRO A 126 -3.17 24.29 -9.17
C PRO A 126 -2.75 23.16 -10.11
N ALA A 127 -2.83 21.92 -9.65
CA ALA A 127 -2.56 20.72 -10.48
C ALA A 127 -3.74 20.35 -11.39
N GLY A 128 -4.92 20.94 -11.18
CA GLY A 128 -6.10 20.70 -12.00
C GLY A 128 -6.76 19.34 -11.77
N TRP A 129 -6.60 18.75 -10.58
CA TRP A 129 -7.16 17.43 -10.27
C TRP A 129 -8.66 17.35 -10.49
N ARG A 130 -9.40 18.42 -10.15
CA ARG A 130 -10.86 18.49 -10.35
C ARG A 130 -11.31 18.35 -11.80
N LYS A 131 -10.39 18.62 -12.76
CA LYS A 131 -10.65 18.53 -14.19
C LYS A 131 -10.28 17.19 -14.80
N THR A 132 -9.59 16.31 -14.04
CA THR A 132 -9.23 14.98 -14.53
C THR A 132 -10.49 14.13 -14.66
N THR A 133 -10.55 13.38 -15.75
CA THR A 133 -11.62 12.42 -16.01
C THR A 133 -11.48 11.19 -15.10
N LEU A 134 -12.58 10.47 -14.88
CA LEU A 134 -12.52 9.20 -14.14
C LEU A 134 -11.56 8.19 -14.76
N GLN A 135 -11.45 8.19 -16.09
CA GLN A 135 -10.51 7.33 -16.81
C GLN A 135 -9.04 7.68 -16.50
N GLU A 136 -8.71 8.96 -16.43
CA GLU A 136 -7.38 9.43 -16.07
C GLU A 136 -7.07 9.11 -14.60
N ARG A 137 -8.00 9.36 -13.69
CA ARG A 137 -7.85 8.99 -12.27
C ARG A 137 -7.64 7.50 -12.10
N HIS A 138 -8.40 6.67 -12.81
CA HIS A 138 -8.23 5.22 -12.80
C HIS A 138 -6.80 4.80 -13.22
N LYS A 139 -6.27 5.37 -14.30
CA LYS A 139 -4.88 5.11 -14.73
C LYS A 139 -3.86 5.53 -13.67
N ILE A 140 -4.03 6.72 -13.08
CA ILE A 140 -3.14 7.23 -12.03
C ILE A 140 -3.17 6.33 -10.80
N MET A 141 -4.35 5.86 -10.37
CA MET A 141 -4.48 4.96 -9.24
C MET A 141 -3.81 3.60 -9.49
N TYR A 142 -3.92 3.05 -10.71
CA TYR A 142 -3.22 1.82 -11.07
C TYR A 142 -1.70 2.01 -11.12
N GLU A 143 -1.23 3.17 -11.59
CA GLU A 143 0.21 3.49 -11.54
C GLU A 143 0.69 3.63 -10.09
N ALA A 144 -0.08 4.28 -9.21
CA ALA A 144 0.23 4.34 -7.78
C ALA A 144 0.29 2.94 -7.16
N ALA A 145 -0.68 2.07 -7.46
CA ALA A 145 -0.70 0.68 -7.01
C ALA A 145 0.54 -0.10 -7.50
N ASN A 146 0.96 0.09 -8.74
CA ASN A 146 2.16 -0.53 -9.28
C ASN A 146 3.43 -0.04 -8.56
N ARG A 147 3.53 1.26 -8.25
CA ARG A 147 4.65 1.81 -7.46
C ARG A 147 4.71 1.22 -6.06
N LEU A 148 3.56 1.02 -5.40
CA LEU A 148 3.52 0.31 -4.11
C LEU A 148 4.05 -1.12 -4.24
N GLY A 149 3.67 -1.84 -5.30
CA GLY A 149 4.18 -3.18 -5.59
C GLY A 149 5.70 -3.22 -5.82
N GLU A 150 6.25 -2.25 -6.55
CA GLU A 150 7.70 -2.08 -6.76
C GLU A 150 8.44 -1.83 -5.44
N MET A 151 7.82 -1.08 -4.51
CA MET A 151 8.39 -0.70 -3.22
C MET A 151 8.06 -1.68 -2.09
N ARG A 152 7.39 -2.81 -2.36
CA ARG A 152 6.89 -3.75 -1.34
C ARG A 152 7.92 -4.05 -0.25
N GLY A 153 9.15 -4.41 -0.63
CA GLY A 153 10.20 -4.75 0.33
C GLY A 153 10.59 -3.56 1.23
N ASP A 154 10.64 -2.36 0.68
CA ASP A 154 10.98 -1.15 1.45
C ASP A 154 9.83 -0.76 2.38
N LEU A 155 8.59 -0.87 1.95
CA LEU A 155 7.41 -0.63 2.79
C LEU A 155 7.37 -1.60 3.97
N ILE A 156 7.61 -2.89 3.73
CA ILE A 156 7.66 -3.90 4.79
C ILE A 156 8.80 -3.60 5.76
N GLY A 157 10.02 -3.33 5.27
CA GLY A 157 11.17 -3.04 6.11
C GLY A 157 10.96 -1.79 6.99
N CYS A 158 10.37 -0.74 6.42
CA CYS A 158 9.98 0.46 7.16
C CYS A 158 8.96 0.14 8.26
N MET A 159 7.90 -0.61 7.94
CA MET A 159 6.88 -1.01 8.91
C MET A 159 7.47 -1.86 10.05
N CYS A 160 8.35 -2.80 9.74
CA CYS A 160 9.07 -3.58 10.75
C CYS A 160 9.85 -2.66 11.69
N ALA A 161 10.68 -1.76 11.16
CA ALA A 161 11.54 -0.89 11.94
C ALA A 161 10.75 0.13 12.79
N VAL A 162 9.76 0.80 12.19
CA VAL A 162 9.05 1.94 12.83
C VAL A 162 7.92 1.47 13.74
N THR A 163 7.19 0.43 13.38
CA THR A 163 6.00 -0.03 14.13
C THR A 163 6.18 -1.36 14.84
N GLY A 164 7.25 -2.11 14.57
CA GLY A 164 7.48 -3.44 15.13
C GLY A 164 6.59 -4.53 14.52
N LYS A 165 6.02 -4.31 13.34
CA LYS A 165 5.25 -5.34 12.64
C LYS A 165 6.16 -6.49 12.20
N THR A 166 5.59 -7.68 12.12
CA THR A 166 6.26 -8.81 11.46
C THR A 166 6.25 -8.63 9.94
N VAL A 167 7.17 -9.29 9.25
CA VAL A 167 7.21 -9.27 7.78
C VAL A 167 5.90 -9.78 7.17
N VAL A 168 5.29 -10.80 7.78
CA VAL A 168 4.03 -11.38 7.30
C VAL A 168 2.89 -10.37 7.39
N GLU A 169 2.76 -9.66 8.52
CA GLU A 169 1.75 -8.61 8.70
C GLU A 169 2.00 -7.43 7.75
N GLY A 170 3.25 -7.03 7.57
CA GLY A 170 3.63 -5.98 6.64
C GLY A 170 3.34 -6.34 5.19
N ASP A 171 3.55 -7.58 4.79
CA ASP A 171 3.31 -8.06 3.43
C ASP A 171 1.82 -8.00 3.05
N VAL A 172 0.96 -8.52 3.93
CA VAL A 172 -0.51 -8.45 3.76
C VAL A 172 -0.98 -7.00 3.69
N GLU A 173 -0.42 -6.12 4.53
CA GLU A 173 -0.78 -4.71 4.54
C GLU A 173 -0.40 -3.99 3.22
N VAL A 174 0.72 -4.33 2.61
CA VAL A 174 1.09 -3.79 1.29
C VAL A 174 0.14 -4.30 0.21
N SER A 175 -0.22 -5.60 0.22
CA SER A 175 -1.22 -6.15 -0.70
C SER A 175 -2.56 -5.43 -0.58
N GLU A 176 -3.03 -5.21 0.65
CA GLU A 176 -4.28 -4.50 0.93
C GLU A 176 -4.24 -3.05 0.42
N GLY A 177 -3.12 -2.33 0.63
CA GLY A 177 -2.93 -0.97 0.12
C GLY A 177 -2.98 -0.91 -1.40
N ILE A 178 -2.35 -1.85 -2.10
CA ILE A 178 -2.41 -2.00 -3.55
C ILE A 178 -3.86 -2.24 -4.00
N ASP A 179 -4.55 -3.14 -3.30
CA ASP A 179 -5.93 -3.49 -3.60
C ASP A 179 -6.88 -2.29 -3.40
N TYR A 180 -6.72 -1.49 -2.36
CA TYR A 180 -7.51 -0.27 -2.17
C TYR A 180 -7.36 0.70 -3.35
N ALA A 181 -6.13 0.96 -3.80
CA ALA A 181 -5.90 1.86 -4.92
C ALA A 181 -6.56 1.37 -6.22
N ARG A 182 -6.54 0.06 -6.48
CA ARG A 182 -7.19 -0.55 -7.65
C ARG A 182 -8.71 -0.61 -7.48
N PHE A 183 -9.19 -1.03 -6.30
CA PHE A 183 -10.60 -1.28 -6.04
C PHE A 183 -11.43 -0.01 -6.14
N TYR A 184 -11.06 1.06 -5.44
CA TYR A 184 -11.86 2.28 -5.43
C TYR A 184 -11.92 2.91 -6.82
N SER A 185 -10.82 2.96 -7.56
CA SER A 185 -10.81 3.52 -8.90
C SER A 185 -11.60 2.68 -9.92
N THR A 186 -11.63 1.35 -9.76
CA THR A 186 -12.44 0.45 -10.59
C THR A 186 -13.92 0.59 -10.24
N SER A 187 -14.26 0.62 -8.95
CA SER A 187 -15.64 0.75 -8.47
C SER A 187 -16.25 2.08 -8.88
N MET A 188 -15.49 3.17 -8.84
CA MET A 188 -15.98 4.49 -9.23
C MET A 188 -16.42 4.55 -10.70
N LYS A 189 -15.72 3.85 -11.60
CA LYS A 189 -16.16 3.73 -13.00
C LYS A 189 -17.54 3.10 -13.10
N GLN A 190 -17.80 2.06 -12.31
CA GLN A 190 -19.11 1.38 -12.30
C GLN A 190 -20.21 2.27 -11.72
N PHE A 191 -19.91 3.02 -10.65
CA PHE A 191 -20.87 3.97 -10.08
C PHE A 191 -21.22 5.11 -11.03
N ALA A 192 -20.27 5.59 -11.82
CA ALA A 192 -20.50 6.66 -12.80
C ALA A 192 -21.37 6.23 -13.98
N GLU A 193 -21.53 4.94 -14.21
CA GLU A 193 -22.39 4.37 -15.26
C GLU A 193 -23.84 4.10 -14.78
N LEU A 194 -24.12 4.29 -13.47
CA LEU A 194 -25.47 4.10 -12.94
C LEU A 194 -26.42 5.18 -13.46
N PRO A 195 -27.62 4.80 -13.98
CA PRO A 195 -28.61 5.76 -14.41
C PRO A 195 -29.16 6.53 -13.20
N ASP A 196 -29.50 7.78 -13.41
CA ASP A 196 -30.14 8.67 -12.42
C ASP A 196 -29.32 8.89 -11.13
N VAL A 197 -27.98 8.78 -11.21
CA VAL A 197 -27.07 9.06 -10.09
C VAL A 197 -26.19 10.25 -10.42
N ASP A 198 -26.32 11.32 -9.64
CA ASP A 198 -25.42 12.46 -9.68
C ASP A 198 -24.28 12.29 -8.69
N ILE A 199 -23.05 12.29 -9.19
CA ILE A 199 -21.85 12.19 -8.37
C ILE A 199 -21.17 13.55 -8.29
N ALA A 200 -21.01 14.08 -7.09
CA ALA A 200 -20.37 15.36 -6.85
C ALA A 200 -19.19 15.22 -5.87
N PRO A 201 -18.08 15.93 -6.11
CA PRO A 201 -16.92 15.91 -5.21
C PRO A 201 -17.28 16.56 -3.87
N LYS A 202 -16.70 16.04 -2.79
CA LYS A 202 -16.86 16.58 -1.42
C LYS A 202 -15.98 17.78 -1.13
N GLY A 203 -15.03 18.11 -2.01
CA GLY A 203 -14.03 19.15 -1.79
C GLY A 203 -12.79 18.60 -1.07
N THR A 204 -12.17 19.43 -0.24
CA THR A 204 -10.96 19.06 0.49
C THR A 204 -11.30 18.10 1.63
N ILE A 205 -10.59 16.98 1.72
CA ILE A 205 -10.78 15.94 2.73
C ILE A 205 -9.48 15.72 3.48
N LEU A 206 -9.56 15.61 4.80
CA LEU A 206 -8.44 15.26 5.67
C LEU A 206 -8.45 13.74 5.94
N VAL A 207 -7.34 13.07 5.64
CA VAL A 207 -7.12 11.66 5.98
C VAL A 207 -6.27 11.58 7.24
N ILE A 208 -6.80 10.96 8.30
CA ILE A 208 -6.09 10.70 9.56
C ILE A 208 -6.11 9.20 9.81
N SER A 209 -4.96 8.56 9.69
CA SER A 209 -4.84 7.11 9.80
C SER A 209 -4.28 6.68 11.15
N PRO A 210 -4.66 5.48 11.66
CA PRO A 210 -4.08 4.94 12.88
C PRO A 210 -2.62 4.52 12.66
N TRP A 211 -1.85 4.50 13.74
CA TRP A 211 -0.43 4.16 13.70
C TRP A 211 -0.14 2.67 13.43
N ASN A 212 -1.08 1.79 13.75
CA ASN A 212 -0.92 0.32 13.66
C ASN A 212 -1.17 -0.26 12.26
N PHE A 213 -1.75 0.53 11.34
CA PHE A 213 -1.86 0.23 9.91
C PHE A 213 -1.28 1.39 9.10
N PRO A 214 0.05 1.57 9.14
CA PRO A 214 0.69 2.79 8.61
C PRO A 214 0.76 2.84 7.09
N CYS A 215 0.45 1.76 6.38
CA CYS A 215 0.49 1.66 4.93
C CYS A 215 -0.93 1.53 4.33
N ALA A 216 -1.66 0.47 4.64
CA ALA A 216 -2.93 0.17 3.98
C ALA A 216 -4.00 1.25 4.24
N ILE A 217 -4.21 1.66 5.49
CA ILE A 217 -5.28 2.61 5.81
C ILE A 217 -5.02 4.01 5.25
N PRO A 218 -3.80 4.60 5.32
CA PRO A 218 -3.51 5.84 4.60
C PRO A 218 -3.74 5.74 3.11
N ILE A 219 -3.28 4.66 2.47
CA ILE A 219 -3.48 4.44 1.04
C ILE A 219 -4.96 4.28 0.72
N GLY A 220 -5.72 3.53 1.55
CA GLY A 220 -7.16 3.39 1.42
C GLY A 220 -7.88 4.74 1.46
N GLY A 221 -7.59 5.56 2.47
CA GLY A 221 -8.14 6.91 2.57
C GLY A 221 -7.75 7.80 1.39
N LEU A 222 -6.46 7.86 1.05
CA LEU A 222 -5.95 8.68 -0.05
C LEU A 222 -6.49 8.22 -1.41
N SER A 223 -6.57 6.93 -1.67
CA SER A 223 -7.14 6.43 -2.93
C SER A 223 -8.64 6.75 -3.04
N LEU A 224 -9.39 6.61 -1.94
CA LEU A 224 -10.82 6.91 -1.92
C LEU A 224 -11.13 8.39 -2.20
N ILE A 225 -10.33 9.33 -1.68
CA ILE A 225 -10.57 10.77 -1.89
C ILE A 225 -10.15 11.26 -3.28
N HIS A 226 -9.40 10.47 -4.02
CA HIS A 226 -8.87 10.84 -5.34
C HIS A 226 -9.60 10.19 -6.52
N ILE A 227 -10.69 9.49 -6.28
CA ILE A 227 -11.52 8.89 -7.34
C ILE A 227 -12.66 9.78 -7.80
#